data_69c3007df142fcd1fe1c0c601429141c
#
_entry.id   69c3007df142fcd1fe1c0c601429141c
#
_cell.length_a   1.000
_cell.length_b   1.000
_cell.length_c   1.000
_cell.angle_alpha   90.00
_cell.angle_beta   90.00
_cell.angle_gamma   90.00
#
_symmetry.space_group_name_H-M   'P 1'
#
loop_
_entity.id
_entity.type
_entity.pdbx_description
1 polymer ?
#
loop_
_entity_poly.entity_id
_entity_poly.type
_entity_poly.pdbx_seq_one_letter_code
_entity_poly.pdbx_strand_id
1 'polypeptide(L)'
;MVSRTLCHPGENLTEATINQHLTWKGLRKTVHEICTKCDICQRTKRTKKKYGHLPPKEPEGTPWQTLCVDTIGPYVIKRKGKTPLTLWAVTMIDPATGWFEIAEIQTKRADVVSNVIEQRWLTRYPWPEQVVLDRGTEFMAEFTEMIRRDYGVKKKPITKRNPQANSIVERVHQTIGNMVRTFQVHSDASLDEKDPWSGILAAVAFAVRATVHSTTRATLIQLVFGRDSIFPL
;
A
#
# COMPACT_ATOMS: atom_id res chain seq x y z
N MET A 1 20.97 4.10 4.68
CA MET A 1 19.95 3.89 5.72
C MET A 1 18.55 4.21 5.20
N VAL A 2 18.21 5.44 4.80
CA VAL A 2 16.86 5.84 4.31
C VAL A 2 16.27 4.92 3.24
N SER A 3 17.03 4.51 2.22
CA SER A 3 16.53 3.61 1.17
C SER A 3 16.06 2.24 1.70
N ARG A 4 16.72 1.70 2.73
CA ARG A 4 16.31 0.42 3.35
C ARG A 4 15.07 0.60 4.21
N THR A 5 15.02 1.64 5.03
CA THR A 5 13.87 1.95 5.89
C THR A 5 12.59 2.19 5.08
N LEU A 6 12.69 2.80 3.89
CA LEU A 6 11.59 3.02 2.98
C LEU A 6 11.35 1.89 1.98
N CYS A 7 11.89 0.69 2.23
CA CYS A 7 11.69 -0.49 1.37
C CYS A 7 12.05 -0.24 -0.11
N HIS A 8 13.13 0.48 -0.37
CA HIS A 8 13.69 0.72 -1.71
C HIS A 8 12.72 1.41 -2.71
N PRO A 9 12.20 2.61 -2.45
CA PRO A 9 11.16 3.26 -3.26
C PRO A 9 11.60 3.62 -4.68
N GLY A 10 12.90 3.67 -4.94
CA GLY A 10 13.51 4.07 -6.22
C GLY A 10 14.14 5.46 -6.17
N GLU A 11 14.86 5.82 -7.24
CA GLU A 11 15.71 7.00 -7.27
C GLU A 11 14.96 8.30 -6.97
N ASN A 12 13.93 8.61 -7.77
CA ASN A 12 13.21 9.89 -7.66
C ASN A 12 12.51 10.06 -6.30
N LEU A 13 11.93 9.01 -5.76
CA LEU A 13 11.23 9.07 -4.48
C LEU A 13 12.21 9.14 -3.31
N THR A 14 13.33 8.42 -3.39
CA THR A 14 14.40 8.50 -2.38
C THR A 14 15.02 9.90 -2.35
N GLU A 15 15.34 10.48 -3.53
CA GLU A 15 15.87 11.84 -3.64
C GLU A 15 14.88 12.85 -3.05
N ALA A 16 13.62 12.80 -3.46
CA ALA A 16 12.60 13.74 -3.02
C ALA A 16 12.35 13.65 -1.50
N THR A 17 12.36 12.44 -0.95
CA THR A 17 12.16 12.24 0.50
C THR A 17 13.36 12.76 1.30
N ILE A 18 14.59 12.49 0.86
CA ILE A 18 15.79 13.01 1.54
C ILE A 18 15.81 14.53 1.45
N ASN A 19 15.49 15.10 0.29
CA ASN A 19 15.57 16.55 0.04
C ASN A 19 14.56 17.36 0.88
N GLN A 20 13.60 16.74 1.53
CA GLN A 20 12.72 17.41 2.49
C GLN A 20 13.44 17.76 3.80
N HIS A 21 14.47 17.00 4.18
CA HIS A 21 15.15 17.16 5.46
C HIS A 21 16.63 17.52 5.31
N LEU A 22 17.26 17.02 4.26
CA LEU A 22 18.70 17.18 4.02
C LEU A 22 18.97 17.43 2.54
N THR A 23 19.89 18.36 2.25
CA THR A 23 20.36 18.58 0.90
C THR A 23 21.86 18.81 0.87
N TRP A 24 22.52 18.32 -0.18
CA TRP A 24 23.94 18.57 -0.43
C TRP A 24 24.24 18.59 -1.92
N LYS A 25 25.40 19.14 -2.27
CA LYS A 25 25.85 19.16 -3.67
C LYS A 25 26.09 17.72 -4.15
N GLY A 26 25.31 17.29 -5.14
CA GLY A 26 25.43 15.92 -5.70
C GLY A 26 24.48 14.89 -5.08
N LEU A 27 23.50 15.28 -4.25
CA LEU A 27 22.49 14.39 -3.70
C LEU A 27 21.91 13.44 -4.75
N ARG A 28 21.46 13.98 -5.89
CA ARG A 28 20.89 13.19 -6.98
C ARG A 28 21.85 12.13 -7.51
N LYS A 29 23.13 12.49 -7.70
CA LYS A 29 24.16 11.56 -8.16
C LYS A 29 24.38 10.44 -7.15
N THR A 30 24.48 10.78 -5.88
CA THR A 30 24.63 9.79 -4.80
C THR A 30 23.45 8.82 -4.73
N VAL A 31 22.23 9.33 -4.80
CA VAL A 31 21.01 8.51 -4.81
C VAL A 31 20.97 7.60 -6.04
N HIS A 32 21.29 8.14 -7.22
CA HIS A 32 21.36 7.35 -8.45
C HIS A 32 22.36 6.18 -8.33
N GLU A 33 23.57 6.43 -7.85
CA GLU A 33 24.59 5.39 -7.64
C GLU A 33 24.14 4.31 -6.67
N ILE A 34 23.49 4.70 -5.57
CA ILE A 34 22.97 3.74 -4.59
C ILE A 34 21.86 2.89 -5.19
N CYS A 35 20.92 3.51 -5.91
CA CYS A 35 19.79 2.79 -6.49
C CYS A 35 20.19 1.86 -7.65
N THR A 36 21.12 2.28 -8.50
CA THR A 36 21.58 1.50 -9.65
C THR A 36 22.49 0.32 -9.23
N LYS A 37 23.26 0.47 -8.15
CA LYS A 37 24.12 -0.59 -7.62
C LYS A 37 23.40 -1.50 -6.61
N CYS A 38 22.13 -1.24 -6.31
CA CYS A 38 21.37 -2.04 -5.36
C CYS A 38 20.99 -3.40 -5.97
N ASP A 39 21.69 -4.47 -5.57
CA ASP A 39 21.44 -5.85 -6.03
C ASP A 39 19.98 -6.26 -5.84
N ILE A 40 19.40 -5.95 -4.69
CA ILE A 40 18.01 -6.26 -4.36
C ILE A 40 17.03 -5.60 -5.34
N CYS A 41 17.21 -4.29 -5.60
CA CYS A 41 16.37 -3.60 -6.57
C CYS A 41 16.49 -4.17 -7.98
N GLN A 42 17.70 -4.56 -8.39
CA GLN A 42 17.93 -5.13 -9.71
C GLN A 42 17.27 -6.51 -9.85
N ARG A 43 17.26 -7.31 -8.80
CA ARG A 43 16.68 -8.67 -8.83
C ARG A 43 15.16 -8.70 -8.64
N THR A 44 14.60 -7.74 -7.90
CA THR A 44 13.19 -7.80 -7.48
C THR A 44 12.24 -6.87 -8.23
N LYS A 45 12.76 -5.74 -8.75
CA LYS A 45 11.89 -4.77 -9.44
C LYS A 45 11.64 -5.19 -10.88
N ARG A 46 10.37 -5.16 -11.29
CA ARG A 46 10.01 -5.40 -12.69
C ARG A 46 10.48 -4.26 -13.58
N THR A 47 11.05 -4.59 -14.73
CA THR A 47 11.33 -3.64 -15.81
C THR A 47 10.02 -2.98 -16.28
N LYS A 48 9.95 -1.65 -16.21
CA LYS A 48 8.78 -0.91 -16.71
C LYS A 48 8.83 -0.89 -18.24
N LYS A 49 7.99 -1.68 -18.90
CA LYS A 49 7.65 -1.43 -20.30
C LYS A 49 6.81 -0.14 -20.36
N LYS A 50 7.20 0.81 -21.18
CA LYS A 50 6.41 2.03 -21.42
C LYS A 50 5.20 1.65 -22.30
N TYR A 51 4.01 1.72 -21.71
CA TYR A 51 2.77 1.75 -22.46
C TYR A 51 2.45 3.22 -22.78
N GLY A 52 1.77 3.49 -23.89
CA GLY A 52 1.42 4.84 -24.33
C GLY A 52 0.69 5.68 -23.27
N HIS A 53 0.53 6.97 -23.53
CA HIS A 53 -0.15 7.89 -22.62
C HIS A 53 -1.58 7.42 -22.32
N LEU A 54 -1.86 7.21 -21.05
CA LEU A 54 -3.25 7.05 -20.60
C LEU A 54 -3.92 8.42 -20.58
N PRO A 55 -5.23 8.51 -20.87
CA PRO A 55 -5.96 9.77 -20.77
C PRO A 55 -5.85 10.35 -19.35
N PRO A 56 -5.87 11.69 -19.21
CA PRO A 56 -5.84 12.34 -17.92
C PRO A 56 -7.03 11.86 -17.06
N LYS A 57 -6.78 11.62 -15.80
CA LYS A 57 -7.79 11.17 -14.84
C LYS A 57 -8.42 12.37 -14.16
N GLU A 58 -9.73 12.35 -14.08
CA GLU A 58 -10.42 13.21 -13.11
C GLU A 58 -10.16 12.62 -11.70
N PRO A 59 -9.57 13.40 -10.78
CA PRO A 59 -9.38 12.93 -9.41
C PRO A 59 -10.75 12.76 -8.74
N GLU A 60 -10.93 11.69 -7.96
CA GLU A 60 -12.02 11.67 -6.97
C GLU A 60 -11.72 12.77 -5.96
N GLY A 61 -12.58 13.81 -5.95
CA GLY A 61 -12.21 15.11 -5.39
C GLY A 61 -12.40 15.25 -3.89
N THR A 62 -13.15 14.37 -3.22
CA THR A 62 -13.48 14.54 -1.81
C THR A 62 -12.77 13.50 -0.96
N PRO A 63 -11.83 13.94 -0.06
CA PRO A 63 -11.20 13.04 0.91
C PRO A 63 -12.23 12.28 1.74
N TRP A 64 -11.94 10.99 1.97
CA TRP A 64 -12.72 10.07 2.81
C TRP A 64 -14.12 9.71 2.29
N GLN A 65 -14.56 10.26 1.17
CA GLN A 65 -15.87 9.97 0.61
C GLN A 65 -15.98 8.54 0.07
N THR A 66 -14.90 8.03 -0.49
CA THR A 66 -14.85 6.70 -1.11
C THR A 66 -13.81 5.83 -0.42
N LEU A 67 -14.20 4.62 -0.04
CA LEU A 67 -13.27 3.59 0.42
C LEU A 67 -13.16 2.49 -0.63
N CYS A 68 -11.95 2.28 -1.14
CA CYS A 68 -11.63 1.14 -2.00
C CYS A 68 -11.05 0.02 -1.13
N VAL A 69 -11.66 -1.17 -1.20
CA VAL A 69 -11.21 -2.36 -0.48
C VAL A 69 -10.88 -3.45 -1.47
N ASP A 70 -9.74 -4.09 -1.28
CA ASP A 70 -9.31 -5.25 -2.08
C ASP A 70 -8.46 -6.21 -1.24
N THR A 71 -8.32 -7.44 -1.70
CA THR A 71 -7.48 -8.45 -1.06
C THR A 71 -6.26 -8.76 -1.91
N ILE A 72 -5.09 -8.77 -1.29
CA ILE A 72 -3.83 -9.14 -1.93
C ILE A 72 -3.30 -10.47 -1.42
N GLY A 73 -2.58 -11.17 -2.29
CA GLY A 73 -2.01 -12.50 -2.01
C GLY A 73 -2.61 -13.57 -2.98
N PRO A 74 -2.28 -14.87 -2.79
CA PRO A 74 -1.47 -15.38 -1.69
C PRO A 74 0.02 -15.02 -1.85
N TYR A 75 0.65 -14.65 -0.74
CA TYR A 75 2.10 -14.59 -0.63
C TYR A 75 2.59 -15.85 0.07
N VAL A 76 3.53 -16.55 -0.55
CA VAL A 76 4.09 -17.78 0.00
C VAL A 76 5.48 -17.48 0.56
N ILE A 77 5.61 -17.55 1.88
CA ILE A 77 6.89 -17.41 2.58
C ILE A 77 7.47 -18.81 2.78
N LYS A 78 8.60 -19.08 2.14
CA LYS A 78 9.37 -20.31 2.35
C LYS A 78 10.14 -20.20 3.67
N ARG A 79 9.96 -21.17 4.54
CA ARG A 79 10.67 -21.27 5.82
C ARG A 79 11.58 -22.49 5.81
N LYS A 80 12.84 -22.31 6.23
CA LYS A 80 13.81 -23.43 6.27
C LYS A 80 13.36 -24.49 7.27
N GLY A 81 13.18 -25.72 6.81
CA GLY A 81 12.76 -26.84 7.67
C GLY A 81 11.30 -26.84 8.14
N LYS A 82 10.46 -25.92 7.65
CA LYS A 82 9.03 -25.81 8.02
C LYS A 82 8.15 -25.73 6.78
N THR A 83 6.86 -26.01 6.92
CA THR A 83 5.88 -25.83 5.85
C THR A 83 5.82 -24.37 5.40
N PRO A 84 5.71 -24.10 4.10
CA PRO A 84 5.53 -22.74 3.59
C PRO A 84 4.28 -22.08 4.21
N LEU A 85 4.39 -20.82 4.56
CA LEU A 85 3.27 -20.04 5.10
C LEU A 85 2.60 -19.28 3.95
N THR A 86 1.29 -19.48 3.79
CA THR A 86 0.48 -18.78 2.80
C THR A 86 -0.27 -17.64 3.48
N LEU A 87 -0.05 -16.43 3.02
CA LEU A 87 -0.50 -15.21 3.67
C LEU A 87 -1.37 -14.37 2.73
N TRP A 88 -2.39 -13.76 3.29
CA TRP A 88 -3.28 -12.84 2.63
C TRP A 88 -3.32 -11.52 3.40
N ALA A 89 -3.62 -10.45 2.71
CA ALA A 89 -3.89 -9.18 3.36
C ALA A 89 -5.09 -8.48 2.70
N VAL A 90 -5.81 -7.68 3.48
CA VAL A 90 -6.80 -6.74 2.98
C VAL A 90 -6.19 -5.36 2.92
N THR A 91 -6.45 -4.65 1.84
CA THR A 91 -6.06 -3.25 1.63
C THR A 91 -7.29 -2.37 1.61
N MET A 92 -7.18 -1.23 2.25
CA MET A 92 -8.23 -0.21 2.36
C MET A 92 -7.62 1.11 1.94
N ILE A 93 -8.17 1.78 0.92
CA ILE A 93 -7.57 2.95 0.29
C ILE A 93 -8.62 4.03 0.10
N ASP A 94 -8.33 5.25 0.56
CA ASP A 94 -9.03 6.45 0.10
C ASP A 94 -8.39 6.96 -1.20
N PRO A 95 -9.07 6.89 -2.34
CA PRO A 95 -8.49 7.28 -3.62
C PRO A 95 -8.23 8.79 -3.75
N ALA A 96 -8.88 9.62 -2.95
CA ALA A 96 -8.70 11.07 -2.99
C ALA A 96 -7.39 11.51 -2.34
N THR A 97 -7.08 11.00 -1.15
CA THR A 97 -5.82 11.32 -0.45
C THR A 97 -4.70 10.35 -0.78
N GLY A 98 -5.02 9.14 -1.24
CA GLY A 98 -4.10 8.02 -1.37
C GLY A 98 -3.80 7.33 -0.02
N TRP A 99 -4.43 7.78 1.08
CA TRP A 99 -4.25 7.14 2.38
C TRP A 99 -4.68 5.69 2.33
N PHE A 100 -3.88 4.81 2.91
CA PHE A 100 -4.18 3.41 2.89
C PHE A 100 -3.83 2.71 4.21
N GLU A 101 -4.58 1.66 4.48
CA GLU A 101 -4.33 0.67 5.50
C GLU A 101 -4.14 -0.70 4.85
N ILE A 102 -3.34 -1.52 5.50
CA ILE A 102 -3.14 -2.91 5.13
C ILE A 102 -3.12 -3.76 6.39
N ALA A 103 -3.81 -4.88 6.36
CA ALA A 103 -3.86 -5.78 7.50
C ALA A 103 -3.84 -7.23 7.04
N GLU A 104 -3.20 -8.07 7.83
CA GLU A 104 -3.21 -9.51 7.64
C GLU A 104 -4.62 -10.07 7.79
N ILE A 105 -4.94 -11.05 6.94
CA ILE A 105 -6.10 -11.92 7.09
C ILE A 105 -5.67 -13.38 6.90
N GLN A 106 -6.15 -14.25 7.75
CA GLN A 106 -5.86 -15.68 7.66
C GLN A 106 -6.72 -16.38 6.60
N THR A 107 -7.92 -15.87 6.39
CA THR A 107 -8.88 -16.38 5.42
C THR A 107 -9.60 -15.23 4.74
N LYS A 108 -10.13 -15.49 3.54
CA LYS A 108 -10.97 -14.54 2.80
C LYS A 108 -12.45 -14.59 3.19
N ARG A 109 -12.79 -15.13 4.37
CA ARG A 109 -14.16 -15.17 4.85
C ARG A 109 -14.69 -13.76 5.10
N ALA A 110 -15.96 -13.56 4.83
CA ALA A 110 -16.63 -12.27 4.95
C ALA A 110 -16.54 -11.67 6.36
N ASP A 111 -16.78 -12.48 7.38
CA ASP A 111 -16.74 -12.10 8.79
C ASP A 111 -15.33 -11.60 9.20
N VAL A 112 -14.27 -12.33 8.79
CA VAL A 112 -12.88 -11.94 9.08
C VAL A 112 -12.51 -10.62 8.41
N VAL A 113 -12.84 -10.49 7.13
CA VAL A 113 -12.54 -9.26 6.37
C VAL A 113 -13.33 -8.07 6.90
N SER A 114 -14.63 -8.26 7.22
CA SER A 114 -15.48 -7.23 7.79
C SER A 114 -14.95 -6.71 9.13
N ASN A 115 -14.59 -7.60 10.05
CA ASN A 115 -13.98 -7.24 11.32
C ASN A 115 -12.69 -6.44 11.16
N VAL A 116 -11.83 -6.83 10.20
CA VAL A 116 -10.58 -6.12 9.95
C VAL A 116 -10.85 -4.72 9.41
N ILE A 117 -11.80 -4.55 8.47
CA ILE A 117 -12.17 -3.24 7.93
C ILE A 117 -12.76 -2.35 9.04
N GLU A 118 -13.63 -2.89 9.86
CA GLU A 118 -14.19 -2.18 11.00
C GLU A 118 -13.10 -1.69 11.95
N GLN A 119 -12.24 -2.58 12.42
CA GLN A 119 -11.17 -2.26 13.38
C GLN A 119 -10.09 -1.35 12.82
N ARG A 120 -9.76 -1.47 11.54
CA ARG A 120 -8.64 -0.75 10.92
C ARG A 120 -9.03 0.51 10.21
N TRP A 121 -10.31 0.65 9.82
CA TRP A 121 -10.79 1.82 9.08
C TRP A 121 -11.96 2.51 9.75
N LEU A 122 -13.12 1.85 9.91
CA LEU A 122 -14.36 2.50 10.34
C LEU A 122 -14.32 3.05 11.77
N THR A 123 -13.48 2.48 12.65
CA THR A 123 -13.28 2.96 14.02
C THR A 123 -12.18 4.03 14.13
N ARG A 124 -11.47 4.37 13.06
CA ARG A 124 -10.29 5.25 13.10
C ARG A 124 -10.40 6.49 12.24
N TYR A 125 -11.12 6.39 11.13
CA TYR A 125 -11.21 7.41 10.09
C TYR A 125 -12.66 7.82 9.84
N PRO A 126 -12.91 8.95 9.16
CA PRO A 126 -14.24 9.33 8.73
C PRO A 126 -14.91 8.22 7.94
N TRP A 127 -16.20 8.03 8.19
CA TRP A 127 -16.98 7.00 7.49
C TRP A 127 -17.17 7.39 6.03
N PRO A 128 -16.89 6.48 5.10
CA PRO A 128 -17.11 6.75 3.69
C PRO A 128 -18.60 6.77 3.36
N GLU A 129 -18.98 7.56 2.36
CA GLU A 129 -20.34 7.52 1.81
C GLU A 129 -20.54 6.27 0.92
N GLN A 130 -19.46 5.80 0.32
CA GLN A 130 -19.49 4.64 -0.57
C GLN A 130 -18.26 3.76 -0.42
N VAL A 131 -18.47 2.44 -0.60
CA VAL A 131 -17.39 1.46 -0.65
C VAL A 131 -17.32 0.83 -2.03
N VAL A 132 -16.12 0.80 -2.58
CA VAL A 132 -15.79 0.17 -3.88
C VAL A 132 -15.07 -1.14 -3.60
N LEU A 133 -15.60 -2.23 -4.13
CA LEU A 133 -15.11 -3.58 -3.88
C LEU A 133 -14.93 -4.31 -5.21
N ASP A 134 -13.87 -5.10 -5.39
CA ASP A 134 -13.70 -5.90 -6.59
C ASP A 134 -14.71 -7.06 -6.63
N ARG A 135 -15.11 -7.46 -7.86
CA ARG A 135 -16.24 -8.37 -8.11
C ARG A 135 -15.97 -9.85 -7.81
N GLY A 136 -14.90 -10.19 -7.11
CA GLY A 136 -14.41 -11.57 -7.09
C GLY A 136 -14.81 -12.43 -5.88
N THR A 137 -15.57 -11.93 -4.89
CA THR A 137 -15.67 -12.65 -3.63
C THR A 137 -17.10 -12.74 -3.08
N GLU A 138 -17.49 -13.97 -2.70
CA GLU A 138 -18.76 -14.30 -2.04
C GLU A 138 -18.96 -13.50 -0.73
N PHE A 139 -17.87 -13.04 -0.10
CA PHE A 139 -17.93 -12.22 1.12
C PHE A 139 -18.56 -10.84 0.92
N MET A 140 -18.75 -10.44 -0.32
CA MET A 140 -19.26 -9.12 -0.70
C MET A 140 -20.70 -8.86 -0.24
N ALA A 141 -21.54 -9.88 -0.15
CA ALA A 141 -22.93 -9.71 0.24
C ALA A 141 -23.07 -9.39 1.74
N GLU A 142 -22.43 -10.19 2.58
CA GLU A 142 -22.49 -10.07 4.03
C GLU A 142 -21.83 -8.77 4.52
N PHE A 143 -20.63 -8.47 4.02
CA PHE A 143 -19.96 -7.21 4.30
C PHE A 143 -20.78 -6.00 3.85
N THR A 144 -21.35 -6.07 2.64
CA THR A 144 -22.18 -4.98 2.11
C THR A 144 -23.42 -4.74 2.98
N GLU A 145 -24.05 -5.81 3.46
CA GLU A 145 -25.20 -5.70 4.33
C GLU A 145 -24.83 -5.09 5.69
N MET A 146 -23.70 -5.51 6.26
CA MET A 146 -23.16 -4.95 7.50
C MET A 146 -22.91 -3.44 7.37
N ILE A 147 -22.14 -3.01 6.37
CA ILE A 147 -21.80 -1.58 6.21
C ILE A 147 -23.04 -0.72 5.89
N ARG A 148 -24.04 -1.26 5.18
CA ARG A 148 -25.29 -0.57 4.91
C ARG A 148 -26.16 -0.43 6.16
N ARG A 149 -26.30 -1.50 6.94
CA ARG A 149 -27.16 -1.55 8.11
C ARG A 149 -26.57 -0.77 9.28
N ASP A 150 -25.29 -0.96 9.56
CA ASP A 150 -24.67 -0.47 10.78
C ASP A 150 -24.01 0.92 10.60
N TYR A 151 -23.60 1.26 9.37
CA TYR A 151 -22.90 2.51 9.05
C TYR A 151 -23.61 3.39 8.00
N GLY A 152 -24.71 2.94 7.40
CA GLY A 152 -25.44 3.70 6.37
C GLY A 152 -24.67 3.88 5.04
N VAL A 153 -23.58 3.15 4.83
CA VAL A 153 -22.68 3.31 3.69
C VAL A 153 -23.24 2.62 2.44
N LYS A 154 -23.15 3.30 1.30
CA LYS A 154 -23.63 2.78 0.02
C LYS A 154 -22.55 1.92 -0.66
N LYS A 155 -22.96 0.79 -1.22
CA LYS A 155 -22.09 0.00 -2.10
C LYS A 155 -22.06 0.62 -3.50
N LYS A 156 -20.85 0.87 -4.01
CA LYS A 156 -20.62 1.17 -5.42
C LYS A 156 -19.92 -0.02 -6.08
N PRO A 157 -20.63 -0.89 -6.82
CA PRO A 157 -19.98 -1.99 -7.50
C PRO A 157 -19.05 -1.43 -8.58
N ILE A 158 -17.83 -1.95 -8.67
CA ILE A 158 -16.94 -1.66 -9.79
C ILE A 158 -17.62 -2.18 -11.04
N THR A 159 -18.05 -1.29 -11.91
CA THR A 159 -18.46 -1.66 -13.26
C THR A 159 -17.20 -1.96 -14.04
N LYS A 160 -17.22 -3.00 -14.90
CA LYS A 160 -16.14 -3.32 -15.86
C LYS A 160 -15.72 -2.11 -16.73
N ARG A 161 -16.47 -1.02 -16.69
CA ARG A 161 -16.26 0.21 -17.46
C ARG A 161 -15.59 1.34 -16.67
N ASN A 162 -15.23 1.16 -15.39
CA ASN A 162 -14.47 2.18 -14.66
C ASN A 162 -13.08 1.68 -14.28
N PRO A 163 -12.15 1.53 -15.26
CA PRO A 163 -10.79 1.08 -15.02
C PRO A 163 -9.97 2.12 -14.23
N GLN A 164 -10.50 3.34 -14.05
CA GLN A 164 -9.77 4.44 -13.43
C GLN A 164 -9.71 4.30 -11.91
N ALA A 165 -10.78 3.92 -11.24
CA ALA A 165 -10.77 3.66 -9.80
C ALA A 165 -9.81 2.51 -9.44
N ASN A 166 -9.79 1.44 -10.27
CA ASN A 166 -8.88 0.31 -10.11
C ASN A 166 -7.41 0.69 -10.28
N SER A 167 -7.09 1.67 -11.12
CA SER A 167 -5.69 1.97 -11.44
C SER A 167 -4.90 2.60 -10.29
N ILE A 168 -5.57 3.24 -9.32
CA ILE A 168 -4.92 3.75 -8.08
C ILE A 168 -4.63 2.56 -7.19
N VAL A 169 -5.63 1.72 -6.95
CA VAL A 169 -5.52 0.49 -6.17
C VAL A 169 -4.45 -0.43 -6.76
N GLU A 170 -4.48 -0.68 -8.09
CA GLU A 170 -3.47 -1.49 -8.78
C GLU A 170 -2.04 -0.96 -8.62
N ARG A 171 -1.85 0.38 -8.71
CA ARG A 171 -0.54 1.00 -8.48
C ARG A 171 -0.06 0.84 -7.04
N VAL A 172 -0.94 1.04 -6.07
CA VAL A 172 -0.61 0.83 -4.66
C VAL A 172 -0.27 -0.64 -4.43
N HIS A 173 -1.05 -1.57 -4.96
CA HIS A 173 -0.77 -3.01 -4.88
C HIS A 173 0.55 -3.40 -5.54
N GLN A 174 0.88 -2.82 -6.69
CA GLN A 174 2.18 -3.04 -7.33
C GLN A 174 3.33 -2.53 -6.45
N THR A 175 3.16 -1.38 -5.83
CA THR A 175 4.16 -0.80 -4.90
C THR A 175 4.32 -1.69 -3.67
N ILE A 176 3.21 -2.09 -3.05
CA ILE A 176 3.21 -3.03 -1.92
C ILE A 176 3.90 -4.35 -2.29
N GLY A 177 3.52 -4.94 -3.42
CA GLY A 177 4.12 -6.19 -3.90
C GLY A 177 5.62 -6.08 -4.16
N ASN A 178 6.11 -4.94 -4.64
CA ASN A 178 7.55 -4.68 -4.80
C ASN A 178 8.24 -4.56 -3.42
N MET A 179 7.64 -3.84 -2.48
CA MET A 179 8.19 -3.66 -1.14
C MET A 179 8.23 -4.98 -0.36
N VAL A 180 7.16 -5.76 -0.41
CA VAL A 180 7.10 -7.10 0.22
C VAL A 180 8.21 -8.01 -0.32
N ARG A 181 8.38 -8.07 -1.65
CA ARG A 181 9.47 -8.87 -2.26
C ARG A 181 10.85 -8.38 -1.82
N THR A 182 11.05 -7.07 -1.80
CA THR A 182 12.31 -6.47 -1.36
C THR A 182 12.60 -6.80 0.10
N PHE A 183 11.58 -6.72 0.95
CA PHE A 183 11.70 -7.05 2.36
C PHE A 183 12.02 -8.54 2.58
N GLN A 184 11.36 -9.43 1.86
CA GLN A 184 11.62 -10.88 1.93
C GLN A 184 13.06 -11.22 1.58
N VAL A 185 13.65 -10.57 0.57
CA VAL A 185 15.07 -10.79 0.20
C VAL A 185 16.03 -10.28 1.27
N HIS A 186 15.67 -9.21 2.02
CA HIS A 186 16.49 -8.72 3.11
C HIS A 186 16.41 -9.56 4.38
N SER A 187 15.27 -10.19 4.62
CA SER A 187 14.95 -10.84 5.89
C SER A 187 15.19 -12.35 5.90
N ASP A 188 15.97 -12.89 4.97
CA ASP A 188 16.31 -14.33 4.93
C ASP A 188 16.93 -14.88 6.24
N ALA A 189 17.25 -14.01 7.22
CA ALA A 189 17.91 -14.39 8.45
C ALA A 189 17.09 -14.19 9.75
N SER A 190 15.98 -13.45 9.76
CA SER A 190 15.35 -13.10 11.05
C SER A 190 13.86 -12.71 10.99
N LEU A 191 13.05 -13.42 10.22
CA LEU A 191 11.60 -13.28 10.38
C LEU A 191 11.22 -13.83 11.76
N ASP A 192 10.52 -13.00 12.57
CA ASP A 192 9.93 -13.46 13.82
C ASP A 192 9.08 -14.70 13.52
N GLU A 193 9.43 -15.81 14.15
CA GLU A 193 8.74 -17.11 13.90
C GLU A 193 7.26 -17.07 14.29
N LYS A 194 6.87 -16.15 15.18
CA LYS A 194 5.52 -16.04 15.70
C LYS A 194 4.59 -15.22 14.81
N ASP A 195 5.10 -14.13 14.25
CA ASP A 195 4.31 -13.23 13.38
C ASP A 195 5.19 -12.60 12.29
N PRO A 196 5.57 -13.38 11.26
CA PRO A 196 6.46 -12.89 10.22
C PRO A 196 5.81 -11.89 9.27
N TRP A 197 4.48 -11.78 9.28
CA TRP A 197 3.73 -11.03 8.29
C TRP A 197 3.31 -9.63 8.77
N SER A 198 2.83 -9.52 9.99
CA SER A 198 2.36 -8.24 10.55
C SER A 198 3.46 -7.19 10.55
N GLY A 199 4.68 -7.55 10.96
CA GLY A 199 5.85 -6.65 10.92
C GLY A 199 6.20 -6.17 9.51
N ILE A 200 6.15 -7.06 8.52
CA ILE A 200 6.36 -6.72 7.10
C ILE A 200 5.29 -5.74 6.62
N LEU A 201 4.02 -6.02 6.90
CA LEU A 201 2.92 -5.15 6.50
C LEU A 201 3.00 -3.78 7.16
N ALA A 202 3.35 -3.72 8.45
CA ALA A 202 3.54 -2.47 9.17
C ALA A 202 4.68 -1.63 8.57
N ALA A 203 5.82 -2.25 8.25
CA ALA A 203 6.95 -1.58 7.59
C ALA A 203 6.58 -1.06 6.19
N VAL A 204 5.85 -1.86 5.40
CA VAL A 204 5.35 -1.45 4.08
C VAL A 204 4.38 -0.29 4.20
N ALA A 205 3.43 -0.37 5.13
CA ALA A 205 2.46 0.72 5.37
C ALA A 205 3.17 2.02 5.74
N PHE A 206 4.11 1.97 6.67
CA PHE A 206 4.91 3.13 7.05
C PHE A 206 5.70 3.69 5.87
N ALA A 207 6.40 2.84 5.12
CA ALA A 207 7.23 3.26 4.00
C ALA A 207 6.41 3.99 2.92
N VAL A 208 5.22 3.49 2.57
CA VAL A 208 4.35 4.14 1.58
C VAL A 208 3.83 5.49 2.09
N ARG A 209 3.41 5.55 3.36
CA ARG A 209 2.87 6.78 3.95
C ARG A 209 3.92 7.87 4.15
N ALA A 210 5.17 7.47 4.45
CA ALA A 210 6.28 8.38 4.70
C ALA A 210 7.10 8.74 3.45
N THR A 211 6.80 8.14 2.30
CA THR A 211 7.50 8.44 1.04
C THR A 211 6.80 9.55 0.29
N VAL A 212 7.59 10.51 -0.24
CA VAL A 212 7.08 11.63 -1.04
C VAL A 212 6.42 11.12 -2.32
N HIS A 213 5.17 11.49 -2.51
CA HIS A 213 4.44 11.16 -3.74
C HIS A 213 4.86 12.07 -4.89
N SER A 214 5.16 11.50 -6.05
CA SER A 214 5.71 12.26 -7.20
C SER A 214 4.79 13.36 -7.74
N THR A 215 3.48 13.17 -7.63
CA THR A 215 2.48 14.14 -8.13
C THR A 215 2.21 15.25 -7.13
N THR A 216 1.98 14.90 -5.87
CA THR A 216 1.61 15.87 -4.82
C THR A 216 2.81 16.55 -4.19
N ARG A 217 4.01 16.01 -4.39
CA ARG A 217 5.27 16.49 -3.77
C ARG A 217 5.23 16.49 -2.24
N ALA A 218 4.31 15.75 -1.66
CA ALA A 218 4.13 15.58 -0.23
C ALA A 218 4.02 14.10 0.14
N THR A 219 4.26 13.77 1.39
CA THR A 219 3.98 12.45 1.93
C THR A 219 2.49 12.31 2.23
N LEU A 220 1.97 11.08 2.32
CA LEU A 220 0.58 10.87 2.73
C LEU A 220 0.34 11.35 4.17
N ILE A 221 1.36 11.26 5.04
CA ILE A 221 1.30 11.78 6.42
C ILE A 221 1.11 13.29 6.40
N GLN A 222 1.86 14.03 5.57
CA GLN A 222 1.70 15.47 5.41
C GLN A 222 0.31 15.85 4.90
N LEU A 223 -0.19 15.11 3.89
CA LEU A 223 -1.50 15.40 3.29
C LEU A 223 -2.66 15.16 4.26
N VAL A 224 -2.56 14.13 5.10
CA VAL A 224 -3.66 13.72 6.00
C VAL A 224 -3.59 14.43 7.35
N PHE A 225 -2.38 14.56 7.93
CA PHE A 225 -2.20 15.09 9.28
C PHE A 225 -1.58 16.49 9.34
N GLY A 226 -1.16 17.05 8.21
CA GLY A 226 -0.56 18.36 8.13
C GLY A 226 0.82 18.48 8.80
N ARG A 227 1.51 17.36 9.01
CA ARG A 227 2.83 17.32 9.66
C ARG A 227 3.76 16.30 9.05
N ASP A 228 5.05 16.50 9.23
CA ASP A 228 6.08 15.58 8.73
C ASP A 228 6.18 14.28 9.54
N SER A 229 6.66 13.25 8.85
CA SER A 229 7.14 12.03 9.52
C SER A 229 8.44 12.32 10.24
N ILE A 230 8.56 11.86 11.49
CA ILE A 230 9.81 11.94 12.23
C ILE A 230 10.62 10.69 11.88
N PHE A 231 11.76 10.89 11.21
CA PHE A 231 12.73 9.81 10.99
C PHE A 231 13.86 9.92 12.03
N PRO A 232 14.33 8.80 12.58
CA PRO A 232 15.62 8.78 13.26
C PRO A 232 16.71 8.99 12.19
N LEU A 233 17.26 10.17 12.12
CA LEU A 233 18.37 10.56 11.24
C LEU A 233 19.71 10.26 11.89
#